data_1585db925679b65f3a3f9fd2738dd720
#
_entry.id   1585db925679b65f3a3f9fd2738dd720
#
_cell.length_a   1.000
_cell.length_b   1.000
_cell.length_c   1.000
_cell.angle_alpha   90.00
_cell.angle_beta   90.00
_cell.angle_gamma   90.00
#
_symmetry.space_group_name_H-M   'P 1'
#
loop_
_entity.id
_entity.type
_entity.pdbx_description
1 polymer ?
#
loop_
_entity_poly.entity_id
_entity_poly.type
_entity_poly.pdbx_seq_one_letter_code
_entity_poly.pdbx_strand_id
1 'polypeptide(L)'
;MFDLTGKNALVTGASGGIGGDIARALHTAGATVALSGTREEPLKALAEELGVRAHVLTCNLSDAESVEALPKQAAAAMGSVDILVNNAGITRDNLFMRMKDEEWQSVLD
;
A
#
# COMPACT_ATOMS: atom_id res chain seq x y z
N MET A 1 14.03 -5.87 14.15
CA MET A 1 13.41 -5.74 12.80
C MET A 1 12.09 -6.48 12.79
N PHE A 2 11.08 -5.89 12.18
CA PHE A 2 9.77 -6.53 12.10
C PHE A 2 9.79 -7.66 11.09
N ASP A 3 9.12 -8.74 11.42
CA ASP A 3 8.87 -9.83 10.49
C ASP A 3 7.39 -9.77 10.10
N LEU A 4 7.13 -9.43 8.87
CA LEU A 4 5.77 -9.30 8.34
C LEU A 4 5.39 -10.44 7.41
N THR A 5 6.11 -11.55 7.50
CA THR A 5 5.82 -12.73 6.69
C THR A 5 4.36 -13.17 6.93
N GLY A 6 3.65 -13.36 5.85
CA GLY A 6 2.24 -13.75 5.91
C GLY A 6 1.27 -12.58 6.07
N LYS A 7 1.76 -11.36 6.21
CA LYS A 7 0.91 -10.17 6.27
C LYS A 7 0.74 -9.57 4.90
N ASN A 8 -0.43 -9.01 4.67
CA ASN A 8 -0.78 -8.37 3.40
C ASN A 8 -0.97 -6.88 3.62
N ALA A 9 -0.24 -6.07 2.87
CA ALA A 9 -0.24 -4.62 3.04
C ALA A 9 -0.74 -3.94 1.77
N LEU A 10 -1.64 -2.97 1.94
CA LEU A 10 -2.07 -2.09 0.87
C LEU A 10 -1.40 -0.74 1.08
N VAL A 11 -0.64 -0.28 0.09
CA VAL A 11 0.06 1.00 0.16
C VAL A 11 -0.53 1.93 -0.89
N THR A 12 -1.16 3.01 -0.46
CA THR A 12 -1.68 4.02 -1.37
C THR A 12 -0.59 5.05 -1.67
N GLY A 13 -0.68 5.69 -2.84
CA GLY A 13 0.33 6.65 -3.24
C GLY A 13 1.70 6.02 -3.51
N ALA A 14 1.71 4.75 -3.87
CA ALA A 14 2.96 4.00 -4.07
C ALA A 14 3.72 4.43 -5.33
N SER A 15 3.10 5.21 -6.21
CA SER A 15 3.79 5.76 -7.38
C SER A 15 4.71 6.92 -7.03
N GLY A 16 4.59 7.50 -5.83
CA GLY A 16 5.48 8.56 -5.37
C GLY A 16 6.66 8.00 -4.58
N GLY A 17 7.64 8.85 -4.30
CA GLY A 17 8.87 8.43 -3.63
C GLY A 17 8.65 7.83 -2.25
N ILE A 18 7.89 8.53 -1.40
CA ILE A 18 7.67 8.08 -0.01
C ILE A 18 6.88 6.77 0.01
N GLY A 19 5.79 6.71 -0.76
CA GLY A 19 4.96 5.50 -0.83
C GLY A 19 5.74 4.32 -1.36
N GLY A 20 6.58 4.55 -2.37
CA GLY A 20 7.43 3.51 -2.93
C GLY A 20 8.44 2.98 -1.92
N ASP A 21 9.04 3.87 -1.15
CA ASP A 21 10.00 3.48 -0.12
C ASP A 21 9.33 2.67 0.99
N ILE A 22 8.12 3.05 1.38
CA ILE A 22 7.36 2.30 2.36
C ILE A 22 7.06 0.90 1.85
N ALA A 23 6.64 0.79 0.60
CA ALA A 23 6.33 -0.50 -0.01
C ALA A 23 7.58 -1.40 -0.03
N ARG A 24 8.73 -0.84 -0.37
CA ARG A 24 9.98 -1.61 -0.36
C ARG A 24 10.30 -2.12 1.03
N ALA A 25 10.14 -1.28 2.03
CA ALA A 25 10.42 -1.66 3.41
C ALA A 25 9.51 -2.77 3.89
N LEU A 26 8.21 -2.67 3.61
CA LEU A 26 7.25 -3.71 3.97
C LEU A 26 7.54 -5.02 3.26
N HIS A 27 7.85 -4.94 1.99
CA HIS A 27 8.18 -6.13 1.19
C HIS A 27 9.44 -6.81 1.71
N THR A 28 10.46 -6.02 2.04
CA THR A 28 11.70 -6.54 2.60
C THR A 28 11.46 -7.23 3.93
N ALA A 29 10.50 -6.73 4.71
CA ALA A 29 10.14 -7.35 5.99
C ALA A 29 9.30 -8.63 5.83
N GLY A 30 8.94 -8.99 4.62
CA GLY A 30 8.24 -10.24 4.34
C GLY A 30 6.79 -10.09 3.91
N ALA A 31 6.25 -8.88 3.91
CA ALA A 31 4.86 -8.67 3.55
C ALA A 31 4.60 -8.87 2.06
N THR A 32 3.38 -9.28 1.73
CA THR A 32 2.86 -9.15 0.38
C THR A 32 2.28 -7.75 0.28
N VAL A 33 2.58 -7.04 -0.80
CA VAL A 33 2.17 -5.65 -0.95
C VAL A 33 1.27 -5.47 -2.18
N ALA A 34 0.23 -4.69 -2.01
CA ALA A 34 -0.58 -4.17 -3.10
C ALA A 34 -0.23 -2.69 -3.25
N LEU A 35 0.20 -2.33 -4.44
CA LEU A 35 0.71 -1.01 -4.74
C LEU A 35 -0.37 -0.23 -5.45
N SER A 36 -0.86 0.83 -4.85
CA SER A 36 -1.91 1.64 -5.42
C SER A 36 -1.45 3.06 -5.68
N GLY A 37 -1.91 3.62 -6.78
CA GLY A 37 -1.64 5.00 -7.16
C GLY A 37 -2.38 5.32 -8.44
N THR A 38 -2.26 6.56 -8.89
CA THR A 38 -2.94 7.03 -10.09
C THR A 38 -2.17 6.74 -11.37
N ARG A 39 -0.89 6.48 -11.26
CA ARG A 39 -0.02 6.29 -12.42
C ARG A 39 0.45 4.84 -12.48
N GLU A 40 -0.01 4.15 -13.51
CA GLU A 40 0.26 2.72 -13.64
C GLU A 40 1.73 2.39 -13.88
N GLU A 41 2.40 3.20 -14.70
CA GLU A 41 3.78 2.89 -15.08
C GLU A 41 4.75 2.81 -13.90
N PRO A 42 4.77 3.81 -12.99
CA PRO A 42 5.64 3.69 -11.81
C PRO A 42 5.27 2.51 -10.91
N LEU A 43 3.97 2.19 -10.83
CA LEU A 43 3.54 1.05 -10.03
C LEU A 43 4.03 -0.26 -10.61
N LYS A 44 3.96 -0.41 -11.93
CA LYS A 44 4.47 -1.61 -12.59
C LYS A 44 5.97 -1.73 -12.42
N ALA A 45 6.69 -0.62 -12.55
CA ALA A 45 8.14 -0.64 -12.38
C ALA A 45 8.51 -1.07 -10.96
N LEU A 46 7.79 -0.56 -9.96
CA LEU A 46 8.04 -0.95 -8.58
C LEU A 46 7.70 -2.42 -8.35
N ALA A 47 6.60 -2.89 -8.91
CA ALA A 47 6.22 -4.30 -8.77
C ALA A 47 7.26 -5.22 -9.40
N GLU A 48 7.84 -4.83 -10.54
CA GLU A 48 8.91 -5.60 -11.17
C GLU A 48 10.15 -5.61 -10.30
N GLU A 49 10.48 -4.48 -9.70
CA GLU A 49 11.61 -4.38 -8.79
C GLU A 49 11.45 -5.32 -7.59
N LEU A 50 10.24 -5.37 -7.03
CA LEU A 50 9.97 -6.21 -5.86
C LEU A 50 9.84 -7.70 -6.22
N GLY A 51 9.38 -7.99 -7.41
CA GLY A 51 9.23 -9.36 -7.88
C GLY A 51 7.98 -10.02 -7.33
N VAL A 52 8.15 -11.16 -6.64
CA VAL A 52 7.00 -11.88 -6.07
C VAL A 52 6.38 -11.08 -4.92
N ARG A 53 5.13 -11.40 -4.60
CA ARG A 53 4.39 -10.78 -3.50
C ARG A 53 4.14 -9.29 -3.70
N ALA A 54 4.02 -8.86 -4.96
CA ALA A 54 3.69 -7.46 -5.28
C ALA A 54 2.55 -7.45 -6.31
N HIS A 55 1.53 -6.67 -6.01
CA HIS A 55 0.34 -6.52 -6.88
C HIS A 55 0.15 -5.04 -7.21
N VAL A 56 -0.36 -4.76 -8.40
CA VAL A 56 -0.62 -3.38 -8.83
C VAL A 56 -2.12 -3.16 -8.89
N LEU A 57 -2.59 -2.12 -8.20
CA LEU A 57 -3.99 -1.72 -8.20
C LEU A 57 -4.07 -0.23 -8.52
N THR A 58 -4.35 0.12 -9.76
CA THR A 58 -4.50 1.53 -10.13
C THR A 58 -5.79 2.08 -9.52
N CYS A 59 -5.74 3.34 -9.12
CA CYS A 59 -6.85 3.98 -8.45
C CYS A 59 -6.92 5.45 -8.83
N ASN A 60 -8.11 5.92 -9.19
CA ASN A 60 -8.33 7.34 -9.45
C ASN A 60 -8.76 7.99 -8.13
N LEU A 61 -7.85 8.75 -7.53
CA LEU A 61 -8.10 9.37 -6.23
C LEU A 61 -9.17 10.45 -6.26
N SER A 62 -9.53 10.96 -7.44
CA SER A 62 -10.62 11.94 -7.54
C SER A 62 -11.99 11.26 -7.58
N ASP A 63 -12.04 9.95 -7.62
CA ASP A 63 -13.27 9.17 -7.64
C ASP A 63 -13.41 8.45 -6.30
N ALA A 64 -14.39 8.89 -5.50
CA ALA A 64 -14.61 8.31 -4.18
C ALA A 64 -14.93 6.82 -4.24
N GLU A 65 -15.65 6.39 -5.27
CA GLU A 65 -15.97 4.96 -5.43
C GLU A 65 -14.73 4.13 -5.67
N SER A 66 -13.79 4.62 -6.47
CA SER A 66 -12.51 3.94 -6.69
C SER A 66 -11.74 3.79 -5.38
N VAL A 67 -11.70 4.85 -4.59
CA VAL A 67 -10.97 4.83 -3.31
C VAL A 67 -11.63 3.85 -2.34
N GLU A 68 -12.95 3.86 -2.25
CA GLU A 68 -13.67 2.96 -1.35
C GLU A 68 -13.56 1.49 -1.77
N ALA A 69 -13.47 1.24 -3.07
CA ALA A 69 -13.37 -0.13 -3.58
C ALA A 69 -11.97 -0.72 -3.37
N LEU A 70 -10.98 0.13 -3.12
CA LEU A 70 -9.59 -0.28 -3.09
C LEU A 70 -9.29 -1.38 -2.06
N PRO A 71 -9.76 -1.29 -0.80
CA PRO A 71 -9.51 -2.38 0.15
C PRO A 71 -10.10 -3.70 -0.29
N LYS A 72 -11.26 -3.68 -0.94
CA LYS A 72 -11.88 -4.90 -1.44
C LYS A 72 -11.07 -5.50 -2.58
N GLN A 73 -10.57 -4.66 -3.47
CA GLN A 73 -9.72 -5.11 -4.58
C GLN A 73 -8.42 -5.71 -4.05
N ALA A 74 -7.83 -5.07 -3.05
CA ALA A 74 -6.61 -5.58 -2.43
C ALA A 74 -6.87 -6.92 -1.75
N ALA A 75 -7.97 -7.04 -1.02
CA ALA A 75 -8.32 -8.31 -0.39
C ALA A 75 -8.56 -9.40 -1.43
N ALA A 76 -9.16 -9.07 -2.57
CA ALA A 76 -9.36 -10.04 -3.64
C ALA A 76 -8.03 -10.51 -4.22
N ALA A 77 -7.04 -9.62 -4.33
CA ALA A 77 -5.74 -9.96 -4.87
C ALA A 77 -4.88 -10.76 -3.90
N MET A 78 -4.96 -10.45 -2.60
CA MET A 78 -4.06 -10.99 -1.60
C MET A 78 -4.72 -11.95 -0.60
N GLY A 79 -6.05 -11.97 -0.58
CA GLY A 79 -6.82 -12.76 0.39
C GLY A 79 -7.31 -11.96 1.58
N SER A 80 -6.58 -10.95 2.01
CA SER A 80 -6.95 -10.09 3.12
C SER A 80 -6.10 -8.83 3.07
N VAL A 81 -6.45 -7.85 3.88
CA VAL A 81 -5.59 -6.67 4.09
C VAL A 81 -5.35 -6.57 5.59
N ASP A 82 -4.13 -6.81 5.99
CA ASP A 82 -3.73 -6.75 7.41
C ASP A 82 -3.21 -5.36 7.77
N ILE A 83 -2.58 -4.69 6.81
CA ILE A 83 -1.95 -3.39 7.01
C ILE A 83 -2.41 -2.45 5.89
N LEU A 84 -2.90 -1.29 6.27
CA LEU A 84 -3.23 -0.24 5.31
C LEU A 84 -2.34 0.96 5.57
N VAL A 85 -1.55 1.34 4.58
CA VAL A 85 -0.73 2.55 4.64
C VAL A 85 -1.37 3.58 3.75
N ASN A 86 -2.02 4.56 4.35
CA ASN A 86 -2.71 5.61 3.61
C ASN A 86 -1.78 6.79 3.40
N ASN A 87 -0.95 6.69 2.36
CA ASN A 87 0.00 7.73 2.01
C ASN A 87 -0.62 8.76 1.05
N ALA A 88 -1.52 8.32 0.19
CA ALA A 88 -2.08 9.18 -0.85
C ALA A 88 -2.99 10.27 -0.32
N GLY A 89 -3.58 10.09 0.85
CA GLY A 89 -4.55 11.02 1.40
C GLY A 89 -3.96 12.09 2.29
N ILE A 90 -2.64 12.20 2.36
CA ILE A 90 -1.99 13.16 3.24
C ILE A 90 -1.27 14.24 2.45
N THR A 91 -1.22 15.43 3.04
CA THR A 91 -0.61 16.59 2.39
C THR A 91 0.68 17.03 3.10
N ARG A 92 1.09 16.31 4.12
CA ARG A 92 2.29 16.61 4.89
C ARG A 92 3.01 15.31 5.14
N ASP A 93 3.96 15.32 6.06
CA ASP A 93 4.79 14.17 6.37
C ASP A 93 4.11 13.17 7.31
N ASN A 94 2.79 13.21 7.40
CA ASN A 94 2.03 12.30 8.24
C ASN A 94 1.55 11.11 7.42
N LEU A 95 1.81 9.93 7.93
CA LEU A 95 1.32 8.69 7.38
C LEU A 95 0.34 8.10 8.36
N PHE A 96 -0.71 7.48 7.84
CA PHE A 96 -1.65 6.75 8.67
C PHE A 96 -1.57 5.29 8.31
N MET A 97 -1.34 4.46 9.31
CA MET A 97 -1.26 3.03 9.14
C MET A 97 -2.35 2.37 9.99
N ARG A 98 -3.14 1.53 9.35
CA ARG A 98 -4.19 0.79 10.02
C ARG A 98 -3.84 -0.68 10.00
N MET A 99 -3.79 -1.27 11.17
CA MET A 99 -3.59 -2.69 11.32
C MET A 99 -4.95 -3.40 11.34
N LYS A 100 -4.91 -4.71 11.16
CA LYS A 100 -6.12 -5.53 11.10
C LYS A 100 -7.03 -5.35 12.31
N ASP A 101 -6.48 -5.04 13.45
CA ASP A 101 -7.24 -4.86 14.70
C ASP A 101 -7.81 -3.45 14.84
N GLU A 102 -7.86 -2.73 13.76
CA GLU A 102 -8.62 -1.50 13.58
C GLU A 102 -8.12 -0.29 14.32
N GLU A 103 -6.88 -0.25 14.66
CA GLU A 103 -6.33 0.96 15.21
C GLU A 103 -5.59 1.75 14.13
N TRP A 104 -6.01 2.99 13.93
CA TRP A 104 -5.29 3.89 13.06
C TRP A 104 -4.12 4.48 13.83
N GLN A 105 -2.94 4.34 13.28
CA GLN A 105 -1.76 4.95 13.87
C GLN A 105 -1.22 5.99 12.92
N SER A 106 -0.90 7.15 13.48
CA SER A 106 -0.25 8.21 12.73
C SER A 106 1.26 8.04 12.88
N VAL A 107 1.92 7.94 11.74
CA VAL A 107 3.38 7.84 11.72
C VAL A 107 3.92 9.14 11.16
N LEU A 108 4.77 9.78 11.91
CA LEU A 108 5.38 11.04 11.50
C LEU A 108 6.78 10.80 10.95
N ASP A 109 7.05 11.46 9.84
CA ASP A 109 8.38 11.42 9.25
C ASP A 109 9.35 12.32 10.00
#